data_c272cd53d42cc6192c157050b5a3d6ec
#
_entry.id   c272cd53d42cc6192c157050b5a3d6ec
#
_cell.length_a   1.000
_cell.length_b   1.000
_cell.length_c   1.000
_cell.angle_alpha   90.00
_cell.angle_beta   90.00
_cell.angle_gamma   90.00
#
_symmetry.space_group_name_H-M   'P 1'
#
loop_
_entity.id
_entity.type
_entity.pdbx_description
1 polymer ?
#
loop_
_entity_poly.entity_id
_entity_poly.type
_entity_poly.pdbx_seq_one_letter_code
_entity_poly.pdbx_strand_id
1 'polypeptide(L)'
;MKKIGLLFLAVSILTTSCVSKKKYNQLKQGKAEVEQYLRDYKDKLYKCQNDKNNYQTRLEALQQNNKTLQDALDKCVNLNQQGNVNISKLLDEINKSNKYIRMLIVENKKKDSLNKVLSTRITRSLDNVDKSDLDVKVKKGVVFISLSDKMMFKSGKTNITPQADGVLLKLARIINDYKDYEVLIEGHTDNVPIHTSCMKDNWDLSALRATAIARKLQTDFGVDPARLTAGGRGEWVPKVSNDTPQNREINRRTEIILLPKLDQFNKLMKQGQE
;
A
#
# COMPACT_ATOMS: atom_id res chain seq x y z
N MET A 1 9.29 -28.53 -69.09
CA MET A 1 9.05 -29.39 -67.88
C MET A 1 9.63 -28.86 -66.59
N LYS A 2 10.67 -27.98 -66.57
CA LYS A 2 11.22 -27.41 -65.32
C LYS A 2 10.35 -26.32 -64.61
N LYS A 3 9.44 -25.62 -65.30
CA LYS A 3 8.62 -24.58 -64.78
C LYS A 3 7.35 -25.08 -64.02
N ILE A 4 6.87 -26.29 -64.33
CA ILE A 4 5.69 -26.90 -63.71
C ILE A 4 6.06 -27.52 -62.38
N GLY A 5 7.27 -28.06 -62.20
CA GLY A 5 7.77 -28.60 -60.94
C GLY A 5 7.95 -27.51 -59.85
N LEU A 6 8.34 -26.31 -60.26
CA LEU A 6 8.52 -25.18 -59.34
C LEU A 6 7.19 -24.65 -58.81
N LEU A 7 6.11 -24.71 -59.60
CA LEU A 7 4.75 -24.27 -59.20
C LEU A 7 4.13 -25.25 -58.20
N PHE A 8 4.34 -26.55 -58.36
CA PHE A 8 3.87 -27.55 -57.38
C PHE A 8 4.61 -27.50 -56.06
N LEU A 9 5.91 -27.17 -56.05
CA LEU A 9 6.67 -27.01 -54.81
C LEU A 9 6.22 -25.74 -54.05
N ALA A 10 5.90 -24.65 -54.75
CA ALA A 10 5.42 -23.44 -54.15
C ALA A 10 4.01 -23.59 -53.53
N VAL A 11 3.13 -24.37 -54.17
CA VAL A 11 1.77 -24.65 -53.68
C VAL A 11 1.80 -25.60 -52.45
N SER A 12 2.74 -26.56 -52.40
CA SER A 12 2.86 -27.48 -51.27
C SER A 12 3.37 -26.79 -49.99
N ILE A 13 4.13 -25.69 -50.11
CA ILE A 13 4.61 -24.90 -48.95
C ILE A 13 3.51 -24.03 -48.36
N LEU A 14 2.51 -23.64 -49.15
CA LEU A 14 1.38 -22.81 -48.70
C LEU A 14 0.28 -23.60 -47.96
N THR A 15 0.28 -24.92 -48.01
CA THR A 15 -0.78 -25.74 -47.40
C THR A 15 -0.42 -26.27 -46.01
N THR A 16 0.79 -26.07 -45.52
CA THR A 16 1.24 -26.63 -44.23
C THR A 16 1.10 -25.66 -43.04
N SER A 17 0.51 -24.47 -43.21
CA SER A 17 0.46 -23.45 -42.17
C SER A 17 -0.97 -23.04 -41.75
N CYS A 18 -1.93 -23.94 -41.83
CA CYS A 18 -3.23 -23.65 -41.22
C CYS A 18 -3.40 -24.36 -39.89
N VAL A 19 -2.91 -23.73 -38.83
CA VAL A 19 -3.33 -24.12 -37.48
C VAL A 19 -4.84 -23.92 -37.38
N SER A 20 -5.61 -24.99 -37.12
CA SER A 20 -7.04 -24.90 -36.95
C SER A 20 -7.37 -23.77 -35.97
N LYS A 21 -8.34 -22.90 -36.31
CA LYS A 21 -8.82 -21.79 -35.44
C LYS A 21 -9.14 -22.27 -34.01
N LYS A 22 -9.59 -23.52 -33.89
CA LYS A 22 -9.85 -24.17 -32.59
C LYS A 22 -8.53 -24.40 -31.82
N LYS A 23 -7.48 -24.86 -32.50
CA LYS A 23 -6.18 -25.12 -31.86
C LYS A 23 -5.45 -23.81 -31.51
N TYR A 24 -5.61 -22.78 -32.33
CA TYR A 24 -5.11 -21.44 -32.05
C TYR A 24 -5.81 -20.83 -30.80
N ASN A 25 -7.14 -20.97 -30.71
CA ASN A 25 -7.90 -20.46 -29.54
C ASN A 25 -7.55 -21.24 -28.26
N GLN A 26 -7.38 -22.57 -28.37
CA GLN A 26 -6.93 -23.38 -27.22
C GLN A 26 -5.51 -22.98 -26.76
N LEU A 27 -4.60 -22.75 -27.69
CA LEU A 27 -3.24 -22.32 -27.38
C LEU A 27 -3.24 -20.91 -26.75
N LYS A 28 -4.11 -20.02 -27.27
CA LYS A 28 -4.28 -18.66 -26.73
C LYS A 28 -4.86 -18.68 -25.30
N GLN A 29 -5.83 -19.55 -25.03
CA GLN A 29 -6.37 -19.76 -23.68
C GLN A 29 -5.30 -20.35 -22.74
N GLY A 30 -4.61 -21.41 -23.16
CA GLY A 30 -3.54 -22.01 -22.37
C GLY A 30 -2.40 -21.02 -22.08
N LYS A 31 -2.04 -20.18 -23.07
CA LYS A 31 -1.07 -19.10 -22.85
C LYS A 31 -1.56 -18.10 -21.79
N ALA A 32 -2.82 -17.68 -21.84
CA ALA A 32 -3.39 -16.75 -20.87
C ALA A 32 -3.42 -17.35 -19.45
N GLU A 33 -3.78 -18.63 -19.31
CA GLU A 33 -3.72 -19.36 -18.03
C GLU A 33 -2.31 -19.43 -17.47
N VAL A 34 -1.33 -19.80 -18.29
CA VAL A 34 0.09 -19.85 -17.87
C VAL A 34 0.61 -18.47 -17.48
N GLU A 35 0.24 -17.42 -18.21
CA GLU A 35 0.60 -16.05 -17.85
C GLU A 35 -0.05 -15.60 -16.54
N GLN A 36 -1.26 -16.07 -16.25
CA GLN A 36 -1.95 -15.82 -14.98
C GLN A 36 -1.24 -16.56 -13.83
N TYR A 37 -0.94 -17.85 -13.99
CA TYR A 37 -0.16 -18.61 -13.02
C TYR A 37 1.23 -17.98 -12.78
N LEU A 38 1.90 -17.52 -13.84
CA LEU A 38 3.19 -16.87 -13.72
C LEU A 38 3.12 -15.57 -12.91
N ARG A 39 2.04 -14.77 -13.09
CA ARG A 39 1.80 -13.58 -12.28
C ARG A 39 1.58 -13.94 -10.82
N ASP A 40 0.70 -14.91 -10.55
CA ASP A 40 0.40 -15.39 -9.19
C ASP A 40 1.65 -15.91 -8.47
N TYR A 41 2.50 -16.66 -9.19
CA TYR A 41 3.78 -17.13 -8.63
C TYR A 41 4.76 -15.99 -8.38
N LYS A 42 4.83 -15.01 -9.29
CA LYS A 42 5.66 -13.81 -9.08
C LYS A 42 5.23 -13.02 -7.86
N ASP A 43 3.93 -12.83 -7.67
CA ASP A 43 3.39 -12.12 -6.51
C ASP A 43 3.65 -12.90 -5.20
N LYS A 44 3.46 -14.22 -5.23
CA LYS A 44 3.81 -15.09 -4.09
C LYS A 44 5.31 -15.05 -3.78
N LEU A 45 6.14 -15.09 -4.82
CA LEU A 45 7.60 -15.02 -4.68
C LEU A 45 8.03 -13.66 -4.10
N TYR A 46 7.47 -12.57 -4.64
CA TYR A 46 7.73 -11.21 -4.15
C TYR A 46 7.33 -11.06 -2.69
N LYS A 47 6.14 -11.56 -2.33
CA LYS A 47 5.65 -11.56 -0.95
C LYS A 47 6.56 -12.39 -0.04
N CYS A 48 6.93 -13.60 -0.47
CA CYS A 48 7.84 -14.47 0.27
C CYS A 48 9.22 -13.82 0.45
N GLN A 49 9.72 -13.14 -0.59
CA GLN A 49 11.00 -12.43 -0.53
C GLN A 49 10.95 -11.21 0.41
N ASN A 50 9.83 -10.50 0.40
CA ASN A 50 9.60 -9.39 1.32
C ASN A 50 9.45 -9.87 2.77
N ASP A 51 8.73 -10.97 2.99
CA ASP A 51 8.63 -11.61 4.31
C ASP A 51 9.99 -12.13 4.78
N LYS A 52 10.77 -12.77 3.89
CA LYS A 52 12.15 -13.19 4.17
C LYS A 52 13.01 -12.00 4.58
N ASN A 53 12.97 -10.90 3.83
CA ASN A 53 13.73 -9.68 4.16
C ASN A 53 13.31 -9.10 5.52
N ASN A 54 11.99 -9.06 5.79
CA ASN A 54 11.47 -8.62 7.08
C ASN A 54 11.91 -9.53 8.24
N TYR A 55 11.91 -10.85 8.03
CA TYR A 55 12.41 -11.79 9.03
C TYR A 55 13.93 -11.67 9.22
N GLN A 56 14.66 -11.44 8.13
CA GLN A 56 16.11 -11.27 8.18
C GLN A 56 16.49 -10.00 8.96
N THR A 57 15.80 -8.88 8.71
CA THR A 57 15.97 -7.63 9.48
C THR A 57 15.63 -7.82 10.96
N ARG A 58 14.54 -8.57 11.25
CA ARG A 58 14.19 -8.92 12.65
C ARG A 58 15.22 -9.80 13.30
N LEU A 59 15.75 -10.76 12.56
CA LEU A 59 16.78 -11.69 13.05
C LEU A 59 18.09 -10.96 13.34
N GLU A 60 18.51 -10.06 12.45
CA GLU A 60 19.68 -9.19 12.63
C GLU A 60 19.53 -8.28 13.87
N ALA A 61 18.35 -7.66 14.04
CA ALA A 61 18.07 -6.84 15.22
C ALA A 61 18.09 -7.66 16.52
N LEU A 62 17.55 -8.89 16.50
CA LEU A 62 17.58 -9.80 17.64
C LEU A 62 19.01 -10.33 17.93
N GLN A 63 19.79 -10.61 16.88
CA GLN A 63 21.20 -11.00 17.04
C GLN A 63 22.02 -9.86 17.60
N GLN A 64 21.78 -8.63 17.14
CA GLN A 64 22.45 -7.44 17.68
C GLN A 64 22.09 -7.20 19.15
N ASN A 65 20.81 -7.35 19.51
CA ASN A 65 20.37 -7.27 20.91
C ASN A 65 20.99 -8.38 21.77
N ASN A 66 21.06 -9.62 21.26
CA ASN A 66 21.72 -10.72 21.96
C ASN A 66 23.22 -10.47 22.16
N LYS A 67 23.88 -9.93 21.12
CA LYS A 67 25.28 -9.54 21.22
C LYS A 67 25.49 -8.45 22.28
N THR A 68 24.64 -7.42 22.27
CA THR A 68 24.69 -6.34 23.27
C THR A 68 24.47 -6.86 24.71
N LEU A 69 23.56 -7.85 24.85
CA LEU A 69 23.33 -8.52 26.13
C LEU A 69 24.51 -9.40 26.55
N GLN A 70 25.16 -10.11 25.64
CA GLN A 70 26.37 -10.89 25.91
C GLN A 70 27.54 -9.98 26.28
N ASP A 71 27.74 -8.88 25.54
CA ASP A 71 28.77 -7.89 25.86
C ASP A 71 28.52 -7.23 27.23
N ALA A 72 27.26 -7.00 27.61
CA ALA A 72 26.89 -6.51 28.93
C ALA A 72 27.12 -7.55 30.04
N LEU A 73 26.87 -8.85 29.75
CA LEU A 73 27.14 -9.96 30.66
C LEU A 73 28.66 -10.17 30.88
N ASP A 74 29.45 -10.16 29.79
CA ASP A 74 30.92 -10.29 29.87
C ASP A 74 31.52 -9.11 30.61
N LYS A 75 30.99 -7.91 30.42
CA LYS A 75 31.35 -6.74 31.20
C LYS A 75 30.99 -6.91 32.68
N CYS A 76 29.83 -7.49 32.97
CA CYS A 76 29.38 -7.79 34.35
C CYS A 76 30.28 -8.83 35.03
N VAL A 77 30.70 -9.88 34.30
CA VAL A 77 31.62 -10.90 34.78
C VAL A 77 33.00 -10.31 35.07
N ASN A 78 33.53 -9.50 34.17
CA ASN A 78 34.81 -8.80 34.35
C ASN A 78 34.76 -7.77 35.47
N LEU A 79 33.62 -7.08 35.68
CA LEU A 79 33.43 -6.09 36.73
C LEU A 79 33.24 -6.75 38.13
N ASN A 80 32.70 -7.98 38.17
CA ASN A 80 32.58 -8.72 39.40
C ASN A 80 33.96 -9.16 39.94
N GLN A 81 34.95 -9.30 39.05
CA GLN A 81 36.35 -9.51 39.44
C GLN A 81 37.03 -8.24 39.96
N GLN A 82 36.51 -7.06 39.65
CA GLN A 82 37.04 -5.77 40.10
C GLN A 82 36.23 -5.08 41.21
N GLY A 83 35.27 -5.79 41.85
CA GLY A 83 34.61 -5.35 43.08
C GLY A 83 33.63 -4.14 42.95
N ASN A 84 32.38 -4.46 43.02
CA ASN A 84 31.27 -3.74 43.70
C ASN A 84 30.75 -2.37 43.23
N VAL A 85 31.32 -1.65 42.29
CA VAL A 85 30.85 -0.28 42.00
C VAL A 85 29.90 -0.18 40.80
N ASN A 86 29.86 -1.17 39.92
CA ASN A 86 29.15 -1.05 38.64
C ASN A 86 27.80 -1.77 38.53
N ILE A 87 27.47 -2.69 39.49
CA ILE A 87 26.17 -3.41 39.47
C ILE A 87 24.99 -2.45 39.60
N SER A 88 25.16 -1.41 40.43
CA SER A 88 24.13 -0.37 40.62
C SER A 88 23.82 0.40 39.31
N LYS A 89 24.86 0.77 38.54
CA LYS A 89 24.70 1.48 37.28
C LYS A 89 24.03 0.60 36.21
N LEU A 90 24.41 -0.67 36.11
CA LEU A 90 23.81 -1.62 35.19
C LEU A 90 22.33 -1.91 35.51
N LEU A 91 21.99 -2.02 36.80
CA LEU A 91 20.61 -2.13 37.27
C LEU A 91 19.79 -0.88 36.91
N ASP A 92 20.38 0.31 37.02
CA ASP A 92 19.74 1.54 36.62
C ASP A 92 19.52 1.61 35.10
N GLU A 93 20.51 1.18 34.30
CA GLU A 93 20.36 1.09 32.83
C GLU A 93 19.31 0.05 32.41
N ILE A 94 19.28 -1.11 33.04
CA ILE A 94 18.25 -2.12 32.82
C ILE A 94 16.86 -1.59 33.21
N ASN A 95 16.76 -0.90 34.35
CA ASN A 95 15.52 -0.31 34.80
C ASN A 95 15.06 0.81 33.86
N LYS A 96 15.97 1.67 33.39
CA LYS A 96 15.71 2.69 32.36
C LYS A 96 15.23 2.04 31.05
N SER A 97 15.92 1.01 30.59
CA SER A 97 15.58 0.26 29.38
C SER A 97 14.21 -0.42 29.48
N ASN A 98 13.94 -1.08 30.62
CA ASN A 98 12.63 -1.69 30.89
C ASN A 98 11.50 -0.66 30.95
N LYS A 99 11.75 0.49 31.56
CA LYS A 99 10.79 1.61 31.57
C LYS A 99 10.50 2.10 30.15
N TYR A 100 11.54 2.24 29.33
CA TYR A 100 11.42 2.63 27.92
C TYR A 100 10.62 1.62 27.10
N ILE A 101 10.92 0.32 27.23
CA ILE A 101 10.17 -0.75 26.57
C ILE A 101 8.68 -0.72 26.95
N ARG A 102 8.39 -0.54 28.25
CA ARG A 102 7.00 -0.43 28.72
C ARG A 102 6.29 0.78 28.12
N MET A 103 6.95 1.92 28.01
CA MET A 103 6.37 3.12 27.37
C MET A 103 6.08 2.86 25.89
N LEU A 104 6.99 2.23 25.14
CA LEU A 104 6.77 1.85 23.73
C LEU A 104 5.58 0.90 23.57
N ILE A 105 5.44 -0.09 24.45
CA ILE A 105 4.30 -1.02 24.43
C ILE A 105 2.98 -0.29 24.66
N VAL A 106 2.96 0.63 25.64
CA VAL A 106 1.75 1.42 25.94
C VAL A 106 1.37 2.32 24.77
N GLU A 107 2.35 3.01 24.18
CA GLU A 107 2.11 3.88 23.01
C GLU A 107 1.64 3.09 21.80
N ASN A 108 2.21 1.92 21.51
CA ASN A 108 1.73 1.05 20.43
C ASN A 108 0.30 0.57 20.67
N LYS A 109 -0.02 0.13 21.87
CA LYS A 109 -1.41 -0.26 22.22
C LYS A 109 -2.38 0.91 22.07
N LYS A 110 -2.00 2.12 22.50
CA LYS A 110 -2.80 3.33 22.34
C LYS A 110 -3.02 3.64 20.85
N LYS A 111 -1.98 3.54 20.03
CA LYS A 111 -2.03 3.73 18.58
C LYS A 111 -2.97 2.74 17.90
N ASP A 112 -2.87 1.45 18.26
CA ASP A 112 -3.75 0.40 17.72
C ASP A 112 -5.22 0.63 18.13
N SER A 113 -5.44 1.03 19.38
CA SER A 113 -6.76 1.39 19.88
C SER A 113 -7.34 2.60 19.13
N LEU A 114 -6.56 3.66 18.95
CA LEU A 114 -6.98 4.85 18.20
C LEU A 114 -7.31 4.51 16.74
N ASN A 115 -6.50 3.71 16.07
CA ASN A 115 -6.75 3.26 14.70
C ASN A 115 -8.05 2.42 14.59
N LYS A 116 -8.30 1.56 15.58
CA LYS A 116 -9.55 0.79 15.65
C LYS A 116 -10.76 1.70 15.84
N VAL A 117 -10.68 2.68 16.74
CA VAL A 117 -11.74 3.66 16.96
C VAL A 117 -11.96 4.50 15.70
N LEU A 118 -10.88 4.97 15.09
CA LEU A 118 -10.92 5.78 13.87
C LEU A 118 -11.57 4.99 12.71
N SER A 119 -11.13 3.76 12.45
CA SER A 119 -11.70 2.93 11.38
C SER A 119 -13.19 2.63 11.63
N THR A 120 -13.57 2.33 12.88
CA THR A 120 -14.97 2.11 13.26
C THR A 120 -15.82 3.38 13.05
N ARG A 121 -15.29 4.54 13.41
CA ARG A 121 -15.95 5.83 13.22
C ARG A 121 -16.14 6.16 11.75
N ILE A 122 -15.14 5.92 10.92
CA ILE A 122 -15.23 6.09 9.46
C ILE A 122 -16.30 5.16 8.90
N THR A 123 -16.25 3.87 9.23
CA THR A 123 -17.23 2.89 8.75
C THR A 123 -18.65 3.28 9.13
N ARG A 124 -18.90 3.68 10.38
CA ARG A 124 -20.22 4.14 10.84
C ARG A 124 -20.69 5.42 10.16
N SER A 125 -19.79 6.39 9.96
CA SER A 125 -20.13 7.65 9.29
C SER A 125 -20.48 7.47 7.83
N LEU A 126 -19.99 6.39 7.21
CA LEU A 126 -20.19 6.05 5.79
C LEU A 126 -21.10 4.83 5.61
N ASP A 127 -21.93 4.51 6.60
CA ASP A 127 -22.80 3.33 6.63
C ASP A 127 -23.83 3.29 5.49
N ASN A 128 -24.17 4.46 4.99
CA ASN A 128 -25.08 4.63 3.85
C ASN A 128 -24.38 4.56 2.47
N VAL A 129 -23.06 4.30 2.43
CA VAL A 129 -22.32 4.08 1.18
C VAL A 129 -22.31 2.59 0.86
N ASP A 130 -22.52 2.24 -0.39
CA ASP A 130 -22.48 0.85 -0.84
C ASP A 130 -21.10 0.22 -0.50
N LYS A 131 -21.13 -0.99 0.05
CA LYS A 131 -19.92 -1.74 0.39
C LYS A 131 -19.04 -2.08 -0.81
N SER A 132 -19.60 -2.04 -2.02
CA SER A 132 -18.81 -2.17 -3.25
C SER A 132 -18.00 -0.93 -3.57
N ASP A 133 -18.40 0.24 -3.04
CA ASP A 133 -17.80 1.54 -3.32
C ASP A 133 -16.85 2.02 -2.22
N LEU A 134 -16.91 1.39 -1.03
CA LEU A 134 -16.11 1.76 0.14
C LEU A 134 -15.54 0.52 0.82
N ASP A 135 -14.23 0.54 1.06
CA ASP A 135 -13.53 -0.47 1.86
C ASP A 135 -12.59 0.22 2.86
N VAL A 136 -12.76 -0.07 4.15
CA VAL A 136 -11.93 0.51 5.23
C VAL A 136 -11.14 -0.59 5.91
N LYS A 137 -9.81 -0.48 5.86
CA LYS A 137 -8.89 -1.47 6.43
C LYS A 137 -7.82 -0.81 7.30
N VAL A 138 -7.47 -1.48 8.38
CA VAL A 138 -6.30 -1.12 9.19
C VAL A 138 -5.19 -2.13 8.92
N LYS A 139 -4.04 -1.63 8.45
CA LYS A 139 -2.85 -2.46 8.20
C LYS A 139 -1.62 -1.76 8.79
N LYS A 140 -0.87 -2.46 9.64
CA LYS A 140 0.40 -1.96 10.23
C LYS A 140 0.26 -0.59 10.90
N GLY A 141 -0.84 -0.35 11.59
CA GLY A 141 -1.07 0.93 12.28
C GLY A 141 -1.44 2.10 11.36
N VAL A 142 -1.86 1.83 10.13
CA VAL A 142 -2.30 2.81 9.13
C VAL A 142 -3.72 2.48 8.71
N VAL A 143 -4.57 3.50 8.57
CA VAL A 143 -5.96 3.33 8.12
C VAL A 143 -6.03 3.61 6.62
N PHE A 144 -6.48 2.63 5.87
CA PHE A 144 -6.71 2.71 4.42
C PHE A 144 -8.21 2.80 4.15
N ILE A 145 -8.61 3.82 3.42
CA ILE A 145 -9.99 4.05 2.97
C ILE A 145 -9.95 3.99 1.45
N SER A 146 -10.48 2.91 0.88
CA SER A 146 -10.53 2.71 -0.57
C SER A 146 -11.91 3.07 -1.08
N LEU A 147 -11.98 3.99 -2.04
CA LEU A 147 -13.18 4.50 -2.67
C LEU A 147 -13.18 4.13 -4.14
N SER A 148 -14.30 3.62 -4.65
CA SER A 148 -14.44 3.27 -6.06
C SER A 148 -14.39 4.51 -6.96
N ASP A 149 -13.76 4.36 -8.11
CA ASP A 149 -13.66 5.45 -9.09
C ASP A 149 -15.02 5.90 -9.61
N LYS A 150 -15.95 4.95 -9.84
CA LYS A 150 -17.30 5.25 -10.35
C LYS A 150 -18.11 6.16 -9.42
N MET A 151 -17.89 6.00 -8.09
CA MET A 151 -18.51 6.88 -7.10
C MET A 151 -17.83 8.26 -7.10
N MET A 152 -16.51 8.29 -7.22
CA MET A 152 -15.72 9.51 -7.07
C MET A 152 -15.74 10.41 -8.30
N PHE A 153 -15.67 9.84 -9.51
CA PHE A 153 -15.45 10.59 -10.74
C PHE A 153 -16.32 10.07 -11.88
N LYS A 154 -16.60 10.95 -12.85
CA LYS A 154 -17.11 10.53 -14.15
C LYS A 154 -15.98 9.89 -14.96
N SER A 155 -16.33 8.90 -15.81
CA SER A 155 -15.35 8.18 -16.63
C SER A 155 -14.39 9.10 -17.38
N GLY A 156 -13.10 8.87 -17.25
CA GLY A 156 -12.04 9.67 -17.90
C GLY A 156 -11.94 11.13 -17.43
N LYS A 157 -12.65 11.53 -16.36
CA LYS A 157 -12.64 12.91 -15.84
C LYS A 157 -12.05 12.97 -14.44
N THR A 158 -11.73 14.19 -14.02
CA THR A 158 -11.20 14.52 -12.69
C THR A 158 -12.21 15.30 -11.83
N ASN A 159 -13.39 15.58 -12.38
CA ASN A 159 -14.45 16.27 -11.66
C ASN A 159 -15.12 15.33 -10.66
N ILE A 160 -15.13 15.75 -9.41
CA ILE A 160 -15.73 15.02 -8.29
C ILE A 160 -17.26 15.02 -8.45
N THR A 161 -17.90 13.88 -8.18
CA THR A 161 -19.35 13.73 -8.25
C THR A 161 -20.04 14.32 -7.01
N PRO A 162 -21.32 14.73 -7.10
CA PRO A 162 -22.08 15.15 -5.91
C PRO A 162 -22.18 14.08 -4.82
N GLN A 163 -22.22 12.79 -5.22
CA GLN A 163 -22.22 11.68 -4.29
C GLN A 163 -20.90 11.61 -3.50
N ALA A 164 -19.77 11.78 -4.18
CA ALA A 164 -18.45 11.81 -3.57
C ALA A 164 -18.29 13.01 -2.62
N ASP A 165 -18.90 14.15 -2.92
CA ASP A 165 -18.89 15.33 -2.04
C ASP A 165 -19.40 14.99 -0.63
N GLY A 166 -20.52 14.29 -0.53
CA GLY A 166 -21.09 13.88 0.76
C GLY A 166 -20.17 12.93 1.53
N VAL A 167 -19.47 12.02 0.83
CA VAL A 167 -18.50 11.10 1.42
C VAL A 167 -17.27 11.85 1.90
N LEU A 168 -16.71 12.72 1.05
CA LEU A 168 -15.53 13.53 1.37
C LEU A 168 -15.78 14.49 2.53
N LEU A 169 -16.97 15.10 2.61
CA LEU A 169 -17.36 15.94 3.74
C LEU A 169 -17.33 15.17 5.06
N LYS A 170 -17.89 13.96 5.09
CA LYS A 170 -17.88 13.11 6.28
C LYS A 170 -16.46 12.69 6.67
N LEU A 171 -15.62 12.34 5.68
CA LEU A 171 -14.22 12.03 5.92
C LEU A 171 -13.44 13.24 6.43
N ALA A 172 -13.65 14.42 5.84
CA ALA A 172 -13.00 15.66 6.26
C ALA A 172 -13.29 16.01 7.70
N ARG A 173 -14.54 15.84 8.17
CA ARG A 173 -14.91 16.04 9.58
C ARG A 173 -14.08 15.14 10.50
N ILE A 174 -13.96 13.84 10.14
CA ILE A 174 -13.17 12.91 10.91
C ILE A 174 -11.69 13.29 10.86
N ILE A 175 -11.15 13.60 9.67
CA ILE A 175 -9.75 14.03 9.50
C ILE A 175 -9.44 15.26 10.35
N ASN A 176 -10.36 16.22 10.44
CA ASN A 176 -10.20 17.44 11.23
C ASN A 176 -10.27 17.17 12.76
N ASP A 177 -11.01 16.15 13.20
CA ASP A 177 -11.04 15.72 14.60
C ASP A 177 -9.72 15.02 15.01
N TYR A 178 -9.03 14.36 14.07
CA TYR A 178 -7.79 13.62 14.31
C TYR A 178 -6.58 14.34 13.71
N LYS A 179 -6.12 15.42 14.36
CA LYS A 179 -5.04 16.30 13.87
C LYS A 179 -3.66 15.64 13.84
N ASP A 180 -3.47 14.54 14.58
CA ASP A 180 -2.22 13.80 14.67
C ASP A 180 -1.99 12.83 13.49
N TYR A 181 -2.83 12.89 12.46
CA TYR A 181 -2.69 12.09 11.26
C TYR A 181 -2.37 12.97 10.05
N GLU A 182 -1.45 12.51 9.22
CA GLU A 182 -1.26 12.97 7.85
C GLU A 182 -2.17 12.20 6.91
N VAL A 183 -2.53 12.81 5.80
CA VAL A 183 -3.47 12.27 4.82
C VAL A 183 -2.76 12.13 3.48
N LEU A 184 -2.50 10.91 3.08
CA LEU A 184 -2.00 10.59 1.76
C LEU A 184 -3.17 10.14 0.88
N ILE A 185 -3.34 10.79 -0.27
CA ILE A 185 -4.38 10.48 -1.24
C ILE A 185 -3.71 9.87 -2.46
N GLU A 186 -3.99 8.60 -2.74
CA GLU A 186 -3.42 7.89 -3.89
C GLU A 186 -4.50 7.57 -4.92
N GLY A 187 -4.30 8.02 -6.15
CA GLY A 187 -5.12 7.64 -7.30
C GLY A 187 -4.56 6.39 -7.98
N HIS A 188 -5.45 5.46 -8.34
CA HIS A 188 -5.11 4.23 -9.07
C HIS A 188 -6.02 4.09 -10.29
N THR A 189 -5.48 3.58 -11.38
CA THR A 189 -6.20 3.26 -12.60
C THR A 189 -6.19 1.75 -12.87
N ASP A 190 -6.94 1.34 -13.85
CA ASP A 190 -6.72 0.07 -14.55
C ASP A 190 -5.64 0.23 -15.63
N ASN A 191 -5.41 -0.83 -16.42
CA ASN A 191 -4.43 -0.85 -17.50
C ASN A 191 -4.99 -0.35 -18.86
N VAL A 192 -6.17 0.23 -18.89
CA VAL A 192 -6.70 0.83 -20.12
C VAL A 192 -6.01 2.18 -20.33
N PRO A 193 -5.30 2.36 -21.45
CA PRO A 193 -4.61 3.62 -21.71
C PRO A 193 -5.59 4.78 -21.84
N ILE A 194 -5.21 5.93 -21.29
CA ILE A 194 -5.89 7.19 -21.48
C ILE A 194 -4.96 8.17 -22.17
N HIS A 195 -5.51 8.92 -23.11
CA HIS A 195 -4.82 10.04 -23.74
C HIS A 195 -5.83 11.14 -24.07
N THR A 196 -5.56 12.34 -23.58
CA THR A 196 -6.39 13.54 -23.85
C THR A 196 -5.47 14.74 -24.08
N SER A 197 -6.01 15.90 -24.41
CA SER A 197 -5.23 17.14 -24.53
C SER A 197 -4.52 17.55 -23.22
N CYS A 198 -5.02 17.12 -22.06
CA CYS A 198 -4.53 17.51 -20.73
C CYS A 198 -3.88 16.36 -19.96
N MET A 199 -3.97 15.13 -20.45
CA MET A 199 -3.47 13.92 -19.78
C MET A 199 -2.76 13.03 -20.80
N LYS A 200 -1.50 12.69 -20.54
CA LYS A 200 -0.69 11.85 -21.44
C LYS A 200 -0.96 10.37 -21.22
N ASP A 201 -1.16 9.96 -19.97
CA ASP A 201 -1.26 8.56 -19.56
C ASP A 201 -1.99 8.40 -18.21
N ASN A 202 -1.98 7.18 -17.71
CA ASN A 202 -2.59 6.81 -16.43
C ASN A 202 -1.89 7.44 -15.21
N TRP A 203 -0.63 7.86 -15.33
CA TRP A 203 0.05 8.62 -14.28
C TRP A 203 -0.61 9.98 -14.08
N ASP A 204 -0.80 10.71 -15.18
CA ASP A 204 -1.45 12.03 -15.15
C ASP A 204 -2.88 11.92 -14.61
N LEU A 205 -3.67 10.96 -15.11
CA LEU A 205 -5.06 10.78 -14.64
C LEU A 205 -5.12 10.51 -13.14
N SER A 206 -4.31 9.57 -12.65
CA SER A 206 -4.31 9.18 -11.25
C SER A 206 -3.82 10.32 -10.33
N ALA A 207 -2.78 11.04 -10.72
CA ALA A 207 -2.25 12.18 -9.96
C ALA A 207 -3.24 13.36 -9.94
N LEU A 208 -3.85 13.70 -11.07
CA LEU A 208 -4.84 14.77 -11.16
C LEU A 208 -6.10 14.47 -10.33
N ARG A 209 -6.55 13.22 -10.29
CA ARG A 209 -7.67 12.78 -9.45
C ARG A 209 -7.34 12.90 -7.97
N ALA A 210 -6.18 12.43 -7.55
CA ALA A 210 -5.71 12.59 -6.17
C ALA A 210 -5.62 14.08 -5.77
N THR A 211 -5.08 14.92 -6.66
CA THR A 211 -4.98 16.37 -6.46
C THR A 211 -6.36 17.03 -6.38
N ALA A 212 -7.33 16.61 -7.21
CA ALA A 212 -8.69 17.15 -7.15
C ALA A 212 -9.34 16.90 -5.78
N ILE A 213 -9.15 15.70 -5.21
CA ILE A 213 -9.62 15.36 -3.87
C ILE A 213 -8.91 16.18 -2.80
N ALA A 214 -7.56 16.30 -2.88
CA ALA A 214 -6.80 17.10 -1.93
C ALA A 214 -7.28 18.56 -1.91
N ARG A 215 -7.48 19.16 -3.07
CA ARG A 215 -8.03 20.53 -3.20
C ARG A 215 -9.41 20.62 -2.56
N LYS A 216 -10.28 19.67 -2.85
CA LYS A 216 -11.64 19.65 -2.29
C LYS A 216 -11.63 19.58 -0.76
N LEU A 217 -10.79 18.69 -0.20
CA LEU A 217 -10.60 18.58 1.25
C LEU A 217 -10.08 19.89 1.85
N GLN A 218 -9.15 20.56 1.18
CA GLN A 218 -8.60 21.85 1.62
C GLN A 218 -9.62 22.96 1.51
N THR A 219 -10.14 23.23 0.28
CA THR A 219 -10.86 24.46 -0.01
C THR A 219 -12.29 24.44 0.51
N ASP A 220 -12.98 23.30 0.38
CA ASP A 220 -14.41 23.20 0.69
C ASP A 220 -14.65 22.67 2.11
N PHE A 221 -13.73 21.84 2.63
CA PHE A 221 -13.91 21.13 3.89
C PHE A 221 -12.89 21.50 4.98
N GLY A 222 -11.99 22.45 4.69
CA GLY A 222 -11.11 23.06 5.69
C GLY A 222 -10.06 22.11 6.29
N VAL A 223 -9.65 21.09 5.55
CA VAL A 223 -8.53 20.26 6.00
C VAL A 223 -7.22 21.01 5.78
N ASP A 224 -6.37 21.04 6.81
CA ASP A 224 -5.07 21.70 6.76
C ASP A 224 -4.21 21.15 5.62
N PRO A 225 -3.81 21.99 4.62
CA PRO A 225 -3.04 21.57 3.46
C PRO A 225 -1.66 21.02 3.83
N ALA A 226 -1.08 21.43 4.94
CA ALA A 226 0.21 20.90 5.42
C ALA A 226 0.15 19.41 5.75
N ARG A 227 -1.05 18.88 5.95
CA ARG A 227 -1.30 17.45 6.24
C ARG A 227 -1.66 16.64 4.99
N LEU A 228 -1.87 17.28 3.84
CA LEU A 228 -2.35 16.63 2.63
C LEU A 228 -1.20 16.32 1.67
N THR A 229 -1.11 15.08 1.25
CA THR A 229 -0.22 14.66 0.15
C THR A 229 -1.09 13.98 -0.91
N ALA A 230 -0.93 14.37 -2.18
CA ALA A 230 -1.59 13.75 -3.31
C ALA A 230 -0.57 13.05 -4.21
N GLY A 231 -0.85 11.81 -4.58
CA GLY A 231 0.02 11.00 -5.42
C GLY A 231 -0.75 10.16 -6.44
N GLY A 232 -0.17 9.97 -7.61
CA GLY A 232 -0.66 9.04 -8.61
C GLY A 232 0.11 7.72 -8.56
N ARG A 233 -0.56 6.59 -8.74
CA ARG A 233 0.03 5.25 -8.86
C ARG A 233 -0.12 4.69 -10.27
N GLY A 234 -0.92 5.35 -11.12
CA GLY A 234 -1.26 4.80 -12.44
C GLY A 234 -1.85 3.40 -12.32
N GLU A 235 -1.49 2.53 -13.23
CA GLU A 235 -1.92 1.13 -13.33
C GLU A 235 -0.99 0.14 -12.60
N TRP A 236 0.10 0.62 -12.01
CA TRP A 236 1.23 -0.19 -11.57
C TRP A 236 1.04 -0.90 -10.22
N VAL A 237 -0.01 -0.57 -9.49
CA VAL A 237 -0.33 -1.19 -8.19
C VAL A 237 -1.77 -1.73 -8.21
N PRO A 238 -2.08 -2.72 -9.05
CA PRO A 238 -3.42 -3.29 -9.14
C PRO A 238 -3.73 -4.12 -7.88
N LYS A 239 -4.99 -4.06 -7.41
CA LYS A 239 -5.50 -4.94 -6.34
C LYS A 239 -5.74 -6.37 -6.84
N VAL A 240 -6.20 -6.47 -8.08
CA VAL A 240 -6.52 -7.73 -8.79
C VAL A 240 -6.01 -7.65 -10.22
N SER A 241 -5.94 -8.77 -10.93
CA SER A 241 -5.54 -8.77 -12.34
C SER A 241 -6.49 -7.92 -13.19
N ASN A 242 -5.99 -7.30 -14.26
CA ASN A 242 -6.79 -6.44 -15.15
C ASN A 242 -7.56 -7.21 -16.24
N ASP A 243 -7.70 -8.53 -16.13
CA ASP A 243 -8.17 -9.40 -17.20
C ASP A 243 -9.67 -9.21 -17.52
N THR A 244 -10.49 -8.91 -16.51
CA THR A 244 -11.92 -8.72 -16.67
C THR A 244 -12.35 -7.26 -16.46
N PRO A 245 -13.46 -6.81 -17.05
CA PRO A 245 -14.00 -5.48 -16.77
C PRO A 245 -14.28 -5.24 -15.28
N GLN A 246 -14.76 -6.26 -14.56
CA GLN A 246 -15.05 -6.22 -13.13
C GLN A 246 -13.77 -6.01 -12.32
N ASN A 247 -12.70 -6.73 -12.66
CA ASN A 247 -11.41 -6.56 -12.02
C ASN A 247 -10.81 -5.17 -12.27
N ARG A 248 -10.95 -4.66 -13.49
CA ARG A 248 -10.54 -3.29 -13.82
C ARG A 248 -11.30 -2.25 -13.00
N GLU A 249 -12.58 -2.47 -12.74
CA GLU A 249 -13.38 -1.60 -11.88
C GLU A 249 -12.83 -1.56 -10.45
N ILE A 250 -12.40 -2.69 -9.90
CA ILE A 250 -11.75 -2.78 -8.56
C ILE A 250 -10.41 -2.04 -8.54
N ASN A 251 -9.66 -2.07 -9.65
CA ASN A 251 -8.37 -1.40 -9.74
C ASN A 251 -8.52 0.11 -9.86
N ARG A 252 -9.56 0.60 -10.53
CA ARG A 252 -9.91 2.03 -10.58
C ARG A 252 -10.46 2.48 -9.24
N ARG A 253 -9.60 3.05 -8.41
CA ARG A 253 -9.94 3.48 -7.06
C ARG A 253 -9.12 4.68 -6.62
N THR A 254 -9.58 5.33 -5.58
CA THR A 254 -8.77 6.25 -4.79
C THR A 254 -8.58 5.67 -3.39
N GLU A 255 -7.37 5.67 -2.89
CA GLU A 255 -7.05 5.33 -1.52
C GLU A 255 -6.75 6.60 -0.72
N ILE A 256 -7.52 6.84 0.34
CA ILE A 256 -7.22 7.88 1.33
C ILE A 256 -6.60 7.16 2.53
N ILE A 257 -5.34 7.48 2.81
CA ILE A 257 -4.50 6.79 3.77
C ILE A 257 -4.22 7.74 4.92
N LEU A 258 -4.61 7.35 6.13
CA LEU A 258 -4.39 8.13 7.34
C LEU A 258 -3.15 7.58 8.06
N LEU A 259 -2.08 8.37 8.03
CA LEU A 259 -0.76 8.06 8.58
C LEU A 259 -0.57 8.78 9.91
N PRO A 260 -0.36 8.07 11.03
CA PRO A 260 -0.03 8.73 12.28
C PRO A 260 1.29 9.51 12.17
N LYS A 261 1.31 10.75 12.67
CA LYS A 261 2.55 11.55 12.71
C LYS A 261 3.61 10.87 13.56
N LEU A 262 4.84 10.82 13.05
CA LEU A 262 5.99 10.21 13.72
C LEU A 262 6.62 11.09 14.81
N ASP A 263 6.13 12.32 15.01
CA ASP A 263 6.70 13.28 15.95
C ASP A 263 6.69 12.78 17.41
N GLN A 264 5.69 12.00 17.79
CA GLN A 264 5.62 11.39 19.12
C GLN A 264 6.69 10.29 19.27
N PHE A 265 6.94 9.51 18.21
CA PHE A 265 8.00 8.51 18.19
C PHE A 265 9.38 9.16 18.29
N ASN A 266 9.60 10.25 17.56
CA ASN A 266 10.85 11.02 17.62
C ASN A 266 11.10 11.66 18.99
N LYS A 267 10.04 12.10 19.69
CA LYS A 267 10.14 12.59 21.08
C LYS A 267 10.55 11.49 22.05
N LEU A 268 9.98 10.30 21.91
CA LEU A 268 10.33 9.14 22.74
C LEU A 268 11.75 8.68 22.49
N MET A 269 12.20 8.69 21.23
CA MET A 269 13.59 8.36 20.87
C MET A 269 14.60 9.32 21.50
N LYS A 270 14.27 10.61 21.57
CA LYS A 270 15.14 11.61 22.21
C LYS A 270 15.19 11.46 23.74
N GLN A 271 14.06 11.12 24.38
CA GLN A 271 13.99 10.90 25.82
C GLN A 271 14.70 9.61 26.29
N GLY A 272 14.93 8.67 25.38
CA GLY A 272 15.68 7.43 25.67
C GLY A 272 17.20 7.56 25.49
N GLN A 273 17.68 8.72 25.01
CA GLN A 273 19.10 9.03 24.82
C GLN A 273 19.67 9.94 25.93
N GLU A 274 18.81 10.53 26.77
CA GLU A 274 19.17 11.23 28.01
C GLU A 274 19.09 10.28 29.22
#